data_c19d561c2b118ffa3c8d8a131b523527
#
_entry.id   c19d561c2b118ffa3c8d8a131b523527
#
_cell.length_a   1.000
_cell.length_b   1.000
_cell.length_c   1.000
_cell.angle_alpha   90.00
_cell.angle_beta   90.00
_cell.angle_gamma   90.00
#
_symmetry.space_group_name_H-M   'P 1'
#
loop_
_entity.id
_entity.type
_entity.pdbx_description
1 polymer ?
#
loop_
_entity_poly.entity_id
_entity_poly.type
_entity_poly.pdbx_seq_one_letter_code
_entity_poly.pdbx_strand_id
1 'polypeptide(L)'
;MKVAIVGASGAVGQEFLRVLDERDFPVDELVLIGSQRSAGTKYLFRGKECEVKLLQHNDDFKDVDIAFTSAGAGTSKEFAETITKYGAVMIDNSSAFRMDEDVPLVVPECNASDALNRPRGIIANPNCTTIMMVVVLQPLEQLSHIKRIRVSSYQSASGAGAAAMAELEQQYAELVEGKPVTVKKFPYQLAYNVIPQIDVFQPNGYTKEEMKMFNETRKIMHSDVKCSATCVRVSSLRSHSESVWIETERPLSVEEAQAAIASADGCTLCDDPANLVYPMPLDTAGHDDIYVGRIRKDLADDCGLTLWLSGDQIRKGAALNAVQIAEYLIKVGNVK
;
A
#
# COMPACT_ATOMS: atom_id res chain seq x y z
N MET A 1 12.07 -5.53 21.17
CA MET A 1 10.64 -5.79 20.96
C MET A 1 10.41 -7.20 20.44
N LYS A 2 9.28 -7.81 20.79
CA LYS A 2 8.81 -9.05 20.16
C LYS A 2 7.81 -8.72 19.06
N VAL A 3 8.15 -9.11 17.84
CA VAL A 3 7.36 -8.79 16.63
C VAL A 3 6.81 -10.07 16.01
N ALA A 4 5.53 -10.05 15.63
CA ALA A 4 4.92 -11.14 14.88
C ALA A 4 4.59 -10.70 13.44
N ILE A 5 4.77 -11.61 12.47
CA ILE A 5 4.32 -11.42 11.09
C ILE A 5 3.35 -12.54 10.74
N VAL A 6 2.07 -12.19 10.55
CA VAL A 6 1.01 -13.11 10.13
C VAL A 6 0.84 -13.02 8.61
N GLY A 7 0.99 -14.14 7.93
CA GLY A 7 1.08 -14.21 6.47
C GLY A 7 2.53 -14.08 5.97
N ALA A 8 3.49 -14.51 6.78
CA ALA A 8 4.92 -14.35 6.55
C ALA A 8 5.43 -14.85 5.18
N SER A 9 4.83 -15.89 4.60
CA SER A 9 5.22 -16.46 3.31
C SER A 9 4.62 -15.75 2.08
N GLY A 10 3.77 -14.74 2.29
CA GLY A 10 3.21 -13.91 1.22
C GLY A 10 4.20 -12.86 0.72
N ALA A 11 3.90 -12.22 -0.43
CA ALA A 11 4.77 -11.17 -1.00
C ALA A 11 5.02 -10.03 -0.01
N VAL A 12 3.97 -9.53 0.65
CA VAL A 12 4.08 -8.48 1.68
C VAL A 12 4.77 -9.02 2.94
N GLY A 13 4.51 -10.28 3.34
CA GLY A 13 5.17 -10.91 4.48
C GLY A 13 6.69 -10.99 4.30
N GLN A 14 7.16 -11.32 3.12
CA GLN A 14 8.58 -11.34 2.78
C GLN A 14 9.17 -9.93 2.70
N GLU A 15 8.39 -8.96 2.25
CA GLU A 15 8.82 -7.56 2.24
C GLU A 15 8.93 -6.98 3.67
N PHE A 16 8.08 -7.40 4.61
CA PHE A 16 8.25 -7.04 6.03
C PHE A 16 9.63 -7.45 6.55
N LEU A 17 10.10 -8.67 6.24
CA LEU A 17 11.43 -9.11 6.68
C LEU A 17 12.53 -8.19 6.17
N ARG A 18 12.45 -7.78 4.88
CA ARG A 18 13.43 -6.87 4.28
C ARG A 18 13.36 -5.48 4.89
N VAL A 19 12.17 -4.90 4.97
CA VAL A 19 11.99 -3.53 5.49
C VAL A 19 12.40 -3.44 6.97
N LEU A 20 12.05 -4.42 7.79
CA LEU A 20 12.46 -4.46 9.20
C LEU A 20 13.97 -4.54 9.35
N ASP A 21 14.67 -5.27 8.46
CA ASP A 21 16.12 -5.39 8.46
C ASP A 21 16.80 -4.10 7.97
N GLU A 22 16.39 -3.60 6.79
CA GLU A 22 16.94 -2.39 6.17
C GLU A 22 16.79 -1.13 7.04
N ARG A 23 15.73 -1.08 7.86
CA ARG A 23 15.44 0.05 8.75
C ARG A 23 15.95 -0.14 10.18
N ASP A 24 16.74 -1.17 10.43
CA ASP A 24 17.23 -1.51 11.78
C ASP A 24 16.11 -1.50 12.85
N PHE A 25 14.89 -1.93 12.45
CA PHE A 25 13.73 -1.95 13.34
C PHE A 25 14.07 -2.79 14.60
N PRO A 26 13.70 -2.37 15.83
CA PRO A 26 14.15 -2.99 17.09
C PRO A 26 13.44 -4.34 17.35
N VAL A 27 13.84 -5.38 16.63
CA VAL A 27 13.35 -6.76 16.77
C VAL A 27 14.33 -7.57 17.61
N ASP A 28 13.94 -7.93 18.84
CA ASP A 28 14.67 -8.86 19.71
C ASP A 28 14.22 -10.31 19.45
N GLU A 29 12.92 -10.52 19.26
CA GLU A 29 12.30 -11.80 18.94
C GLU A 29 11.34 -11.64 17.76
N LEU A 30 11.49 -12.50 16.74
CA LEU A 30 10.62 -12.54 15.57
C LEU A 30 9.81 -13.83 15.56
N VAL A 31 8.48 -13.72 15.44
CA VAL A 31 7.55 -14.83 15.34
C VAL A 31 6.91 -14.81 13.94
N LEU A 32 7.20 -15.80 13.12
CA LEU A 32 6.58 -15.95 11.80
C LEU A 32 5.37 -16.87 11.90
N ILE A 33 4.24 -16.43 11.35
CA ILE A 33 2.99 -17.17 11.43
C ILE A 33 2.36 -17.24 10.03
N GLY A 34 1.81 -18.39 9.67
CA GLY A 34 1.21 -18.62 8.37
C GLY A 34 0.13 -19.70 8.35
N SER A 35 -0.36 -20.00 7.17
CA SER A 35 -1.35 -21.07 6.95
C SER A 35 -0.72 -22.45 7.03
N GLN A 36 -1.55 -23.50 7.08
CA GLN A 36 -1.11 -24.91 7.02
C GLN A 36 -0.16 -25.19 5.86
N ARG A 37 -0.32 -24.48 4.72
CA ARG A 37 0.52 -24.65 3.53
C ARG A 37 1.95 -24.15 3.73
N SER A 38 2.15 -23.17 4.60
CA SER A 38 3.44 -22.52 4.83
C SER A 38 4.07 -22.86 6.18
N ALA A 39 3.34 -23.50 7.09
CA ALA A 39 3.87 -23.95 8.39
C ALA A 39 5.08 -24.88 8.19
N GLY A 40 6.13 -24.68 8.99
CA GLY A 40 7.39 -25.40 8.89
C GLY A 40 8.38 -24.82 7.88
N THR A 41 7.97 -23.89 7.00
CA THR A 41 8.90 -23.17 6.11
C THR A 41 9.83 -22.29 6.97
N LYS A 42 11.10 -22.22 6.59
CA LYS A 42 12.10 -21.41 7.29
C LYS A 42 12.56 -20.24 6.44
N TYR A 43 12.70 -19.09 7.07
CA TYR A 43 13.25 -17.88 6.48
C TYR A 43 14.38 -17.35 7.31
N LEU A 44 15.36 -16.71 6.66
CA LEU A 44 16.46 -16.03 7.35
C LEU A 44 16.07 -14.59 7.69
N PHE A 45 16.29 -14.20 8.96
CA PHE A 45 16.20 -12.83 9.40
C PHE A 45 17.42 -12.49 10.24
N ARG A 46 18.23 -11.52 9.82
CA ARG A 46 19.49 -11.11 10.50
C ARG A 46 20.39 -12.31 10.84
N GLY A 47 20.52 -13.24 9.90
CA GLY A 47 21.36 -14.44 10.04
C GLY A 47 20.80 -15.55 10.93
N LYS A 48 19.58 -15.40 11.46
CA LYS A 48 18.88 -16.44 12.25
C LYS A 48 17.78 -17.10 11.41
N GLU A 49 17.66 -18.41 11.50
CA GLU A 49 16.52 -19.14 10.94
C GLU A 49 15.27 -18.90 11.81
N CYS A 50 14.20 -18.46 11.18
CA CYS A 50 12.87 -18.31 11.78
C CYS A 50 11.91 -19.25 11.08
N GLU A 51 11.30 -20.17 11.81
CA GLU A 51 10.33 -21.12 11.29
C GLU A 51 8.91 -20.54 11.37
N VAL A 52 8.14 -20.74 10.28
CA VAL A 52 6.75 -20.31 10.22
C VAL A 52 5.88 -21.26 11.02
N LYS A 53 5.24 -20.76 12.08
CA LYS A 53 4.24 -21.46 12.86
C LYS A 53 2.89 -21.45 12.17
N LEU A 54 2.05 -22.46 12.46
CA LEU A 54 0.67 -22.46 12.01
C LEU A 54 -0.16 -21.42 12.81
N LEU A 55 -0.91 -20.58 12.10
CA LEU A 55 -1.87 -19.67 12.73
C LEU A 55 -3.00 -20.46 13.40
N GLN A 56 -3.15 -20.30 14.71
CA GLN A 56 -4.13 -20.97 15.53
C GLN A 56 -4.62 -20.07 16.68
N HIS A 57 -5.77 -20.37 17.26
CA HIS A 57 -6.23 -19.75 18.51
C HIS A 57 -5.47 -20.32 19.69
N ASN A 58 -4.27 -19.80 19.93
CA ASN A 58 -3.35 -20.24 20.98
C ASN A 58 -2.62 -19.03 21.59
N ASP A 59 -1.56 -19.28 22.37
CA ASP A 59 -0.82 -18.25 23.09
C ASP A 59 0.45 -17.78 22.35
N ASP A 60 0.58 -18.00 21.04
CA ASP A 60 1.75 -17.57 20.25
C ASP A 60 1.93 -16.04 20.22
N PHE A 61 0.85 -15.28 20.47
CA PHE A 61 0.87 -13.82 20.56
C PHE A 61 1.14 -13.28 21.97
N LYS A 62 1.44 -14.17 22.94
CA LYS A 62 1.83 -13.73 24.28
C LYS A 62 3.15 -12.98 24.23
N ASP A 63 3.19 -11.84 24.91
CA ASP A 63 4.32 -10.92 24.97
C ASP A 63 4.73 -10.33 23.61
N VAL A 64 3.89 -10.44 22.58
CA VAL A 64 4.09 -9.74 21.31
C VAL A 64 3.72 -8.27 21.49
N ASP A 65 4.63 -7.37 21.09
CA ASP A 65 4.42 -5.93 21.14
C ASP A 65 3.65 -5.45 19.90
N ILE A 66 4.09 -5.90 18.71
CA ILE A 66 3.49 -5.52 17.41
C ILE A 66 3.29 -6.77 16.56
N ALA A 67 2.11 -6.88 15.95
CA ALA A 67 1.76 -7.92 14.99
C ALA A 67 1.41 -7.29 13.64
N PHE A 68 2.28 -7.47 12.64
CA PHE A 68 1.98 -7.13 11.25
C PHE A 68 1.17 -8.24 10.61
N THR A 69 0.00 -7.92 10.05
CA THR A 69 -0.87 -8.93 9.46
C THR A 69 -1.08 -8.66 7.97
N SER A 70 -0.87 -9.70 7.15
CA SER A 70 -1.08 -9.69 5.70
C SER A 70 -1.56 -11.06 5.22
N ALA A 71 -2.67 -11.53 5.78
CA ALA A 71 -3.23 -12.87 5.53
C ALA A 71 -4.63 -12.85 4.90
N GLY A 72 -5.10 -11.67 4.51
CA GLY A 72 -6.42 -11.44 3.92
C GLY A 72 -7.52 -11.15 4.96
N ALA A 73 -8.60 -10.48 4.50
CA ALA A 73 -9.63 -9.93 5.38
C ALA A 73 -10.36 -10.97 6.23
N GLY A 74 -10.61 -12.16 5.69
CA GLY A 74 -11.25 -13.26 6.44
C GLY A 74 -10.40 -13.67 7.64
N THR A 75 -9.13 -13.95 7.41
CA THR A 75 -8.16 -14.33 8.44
C THR A 75 -7.98 -13.21 9.48
N SER A 76 -7.86 -11.95 9.03
CA SER A 76 -7.74 -10.82 9.95
C SER A 76 -8.95 -10.72 10.88
N LYS A 77 -10.16 -10.86 10.36
CA LYS A 77 -11.40 -10.85 11.18
C LYS A 77 -11.46 -12.01 12.18
N GLU A 78 -11.11 -13.21 11.72
CA GLU A 78 -11.14 -14.42 12.54
C GLU A 78 -10.15 -14.35 13.71
N PHE A 79 -8.93 -13.86 13.46
CA PHE A 79 -7.84 -13.93 14.43
C PHE A 79 -7.56 -12.61 15.17
N ALA A 80 -8.25 -11.51 14.86
CA ALA A 80 -7.97 -10.20 15.49
C ALA A 80 -7.99 -10.25 17.03
N GLU A 81 -9.02 -10.87 17.63
CA GLU A 81 -9.11 -11.01 19.08
C GLU A 81 -7.97 -11.88 19.66
N THR A 82 -7.57 -12.92 18.94
CA THR A 82 -6.45 -13.79 19.36
C THR A 82 -5.13 -13.00 19.33
N ILE A 83 -4.92 -12.19 18.29
CA ILE A 83 -3.70 -11.38 18.12
C ILE A 83 -3.61 -10.31 19.21
N THR A 84 -4.71 -9.60 19.47
CA THR A 84 -4.73 -8.48 20.42
C THR A 84 -4.95 -8.88 21.88
N LYS A 85 -5.26 -10.15 22.14
CA LYS A 85 -5.63 -10.70 23.47
C LYS A 85 -4.66 -10.32 24.60
N TYR A 86 -3.37 -10.27 24.30
CA TYR A 86 -2.31 -10.00 25.27
C TYR A 86 -1.75 -8.58 25.17
N GLY A 87 -2.42 -7.68 24.44
CA GLY A 87 -2.03 -6.28 24.32
C GLY A 87 -1.14 -5.96 23.10
N ALA A 88 -0.90 -6.93 22.21
CA ALA A 88 -0.21 -6.66 20.96
C ALA A 88 -0.96 -5.62 20.13
N VAL A 89 -0.24 -4.68 19.52
CA VAL A 89 -0.80 -3.78 18.50
C VAL A 89 -0.82 -4.53 17.17
N MET A 90 -2.02 -4.78 16.64
CA MET A 90 -2.20 -5.37 15.32
C MET A 90 -2.21 -4.28 14.25
N ILE A 91 -1.26 -4.32 13.32
CA ILE A 91 -1.25 -3.44 12.12
C ILE A 91 -1.64 -4.28 10.91
N ASP A 92 -2.86 -4.07 10.42
CA ASP A 92 -3.51 -4.95 9.44
C ASP A 92 -3.48 -4.39 8.02
N ASN A 93 -2.82 -5.09 7.10
CA ASN A 93 -2.77 -4.75 5.67
C ASN A 93 -4.01 -5.17 4.88
N SER A 94 -4.93 -5.93 5.49
CA SER A 94 -6.15 -6.34 4.80
C SER A 94 -7.21 -5.23 4.77
N SER A 95 -8.28 -5.45 4.03
CA SER A 95 -9.43 -4.53 4.02
C SER A 95 -10.44 -4.78 5.15
N ALA A 96 -10.09 -5.63 6.14
CA ALA A 96 -11.04 -6.11 7.14
C ALA A 96 -11.65 -4.99 7.99
N PHE A 97 -10.84 -4.03 8.40
CA PHE A 97 -11.20 -3.04 9.42
C PHE A 97 -11.06 -1.59 8.96
N ARG A 98 -10.67 -1.35 7.70
CA ARG A 98 -10.33 -0.01 7.20
C ARG A 98 -11.44 1.02 7.39
N MET A 99 -12.69 0.60 7.26
CA MET A 99 -13.84 1.50 7.37
C MET A 99 -14.58 1.40 8.71
N ASP A 100 -14.08 0.60 9.66
CA ASP A 100 -14.63 0.55 11.01
C ASP A 100 -14.34 1.88 11.73
N GLU A 101 -15.33 2.46 12.41
CA GLU A 101 -15.20 3.78 13.05
C GLU A 101 -14.21 3.76 14.23
N ASP A 102 -14.12 2.61 14.91
CA ASP A 102 -13.25 2.38 16.07
C ASP A 102 -11.86 1.82 15.71
N VAL A 103 -11.50 1.82 14.41
CA VAL A 103 -10.18 1.42 13.91
C VAL A 103 -9.57 2.55 13.09
N PRO A 104 -8.43 3.12 13.50
CA PRO A 104 -7.76 4.15 12.71
C PRO A 104 -7.18 3.57 11.42
N LEU A 105 -7.28 4.35 10.34
CA LEU A 105 -6.72 4.07 9.02
C LEU A 105 -5.57 5.03 8.78
N VAL A 106 -4.32 4.53 8.77
CA VAL A 106 -3.16 5.41 8.98
C VAL A 106 -2.17 5.39 7.81
N VAL A 107 -1.81 6.59 7.37
CA VAL A 107 -0.65 6.89 6.54
C VAL A 107 0.19 7.90 7.31
N PRO A 108 1.39 7.56 7.79
CA PRO A 108 2.16 8.41 8.71
C PRO A 108 2.41 9.83 8.22
N GLU A 109 2.61 10.04 6.93
CA GLU A 109 2.81 11.36 6.32
C GLU A 109 1.54 12.25 6.34
N CYS A 110 0.37 11.62 6.54
CA CYS A 110 -0.93 12.33 6.53
C CYS A 110 -1.51 12.49 7.94
N ASN A 111 -1.63 11.38 8.68
CA ASN A 111 -2.42 11.32 9.91
C ASN A 111 -1.82 10.39 10.98
N ALA A 112 -0.50 10.41 11.17
CA ALA A 112 0.20 9.53 12.12
C ALA A 112 -0.44 9.49 13.52
N SER A 113 -0.93 10.63 14.02
CA SER A 113 -1.54 10.74 15.36
C SER A 113 -2.81 9.91 15.54
N ASP A 114 -3.51 9.57 14.46
CA ASP A 114 -4.71 8.72 14.54
C ASP A 114 -4.37 7.33 15.10
N ALA A 115 -3.13 6.84 14.88
CA ALA A 115 -2.65 5.58 15.41
C ALA A 115 -2.73 5.48 16.95
N LEU A 116 -2.79 6.59 17.65
CA LEU A 116 -2.88 6.64 19.12
C LEU A 116 -4.29 6.29 19.63
N ASN A 117 -5.33 6.49 18.82
CA ASN A 117 -6.71 6.17 19.16
C ASN A 117 -7.12 4.83 18.50
N ARG A 118 -6.77 3.71 19.15
CA ARG A 118 -7.05 2.35 18.68
C ARG A 118 -7.70 1.50 19.78
N PRO A 119 -8.95 1.74 20.16
CA PRO A 119 -9.60 1.06 21.30
C PRO A 119 -9.64 -0.48 21.17
N ARG A 120 -9.56 -1.01 19.96
CA ARG A 120 -9.50 -2.46 19.69
C ARG A 120 -8.08 -3.02 19.62
N GLY A 121 -7.04 -2.20 19.84
CA GLY A 121 -5.64 -2.61 19.60
C GLY A 121 -5.29 -2.83 18.14
N ILE A 122 -6.15 -2.41 17.21
CA ILE A 122 -5.99 -2.61 15.76
C ILE A 122 -5.76 -1.26 15.07
N ILE A 123 -4.81 -1.22 14.14
CA ILE A 123 -4.59 -0.13 13.19
C ILE A 123 -4.72 -0.71 11.79
N ALA A 124 -5.54 -0.11 10.95
CA ALA A 124 -5.67 -0.52 9.57
C ALA A 124 -4.63 0.18 8.69
N ASN A 125 -3.92 -0.60 7.88
CA ASN A 125 -3.04 -0.12 6.82
C ASN A 125 -3.87 0.02 5.54
N PRO A 126 -3.87 1.20 4.88
CA PRO A 126 -4.76 1.45 3.77
C PRO A 126 -4.48 0.62 2.50
N ASN A 127 -5.32 0.81 1.50
CA ASN A 127 -5.10 0.29 0.15
C ASN A 127 -3.85 0.90 -0.48
N CYS A 128 -3.12 0.11 -1.26
CA CYS A 128 -1.82 0.51 -1.81
C CYS A 128 -1.89 1.75 -2.72
N THR A 129 -2.87 1.82 -3.61
CA THR A 129 -3.07 3.00 -4.46
C THR A 129 -3.53 4.20 -3.64
N THR A 130 -4.39 4.01 -2.66
CA THR A 130 -4.78 5.10 -1.75
C THR A 130 -3.57 5.67 -0.99
N ILE A 131 -2.70 4.81 -0.42
CA ILE A 131 -1.48 5.27 0.28
C ILE A 131 -0.63 6.13 -0.64
N MET A 132 -0.33 5.63 -1.84
CA MET A 132 0.53 6.33 -2.80
C MET A 132 -0.04 7.70 -3.16
N MET A 133 -1.34 7.76 -3.45
CA MET A 133 -2.02 9.00 -3.81
C MET A 133 -2.03 10.00 -2.66
N VAL A 134 -2.42 9.61 -1.45
CA VAL A 134 -2.55 10.57 -0.35
C VAL A 134 -1.21 11.10 0.15
N VAL A 135 -0.13 10.31 0.11
CA VAL A 135 1.23 10.79 0.44
C VAL A 135 1.61 11.96 -0.47
N VAL A 136 1.34 11.85 -1.76
CA VAL A 136 1.63 12.91 -2.74
C VAL A 136 0.68 14.10 -2.63
N LEU A 137 -0.59 13.85 -2.30
CA LEU A 137 -1.58 14.92 -2.22
C LEU A 137 -1.53 15.70 -0.90
N GLN A 138 -1.03 15.12 0.18
CA GLN A 138 -0.96 15.78 1.48
C GLN A 138 -0.20 17.12 1.48
N PRO A 139 1.00 17.24 0.89
CA PRO A 139 1.68 18.54 0.82
C PRO A 139 0.93 19.56 -0.04
N LEU A 140 0.16 19.14 -1.04
CA LEU A 140 -0.66 20.03 -1.87
C LEU A 140 -1.92 20.49 -1.12
N GLU A 141 -2.55 19.61 -0.35
CA GLU A 141 -3.69 19.92 0.53
C GLU A 141 -3.32 21.00 1.56
N GLN A 142 -2.09 20.97 2.09
CA GLN A 142 -1.58 21.98 3.02
C GLN A 142 -1.43 23.36 2.38
N LEU A 143 -1.22 23.43 1.06
CA LEU A 143 -1.15 24.69 0.32
C LEU A 143 -2.53 25.24 -0.04
N SER A 144 -3.43 24.38 -0.44
CA SER A 144 -4.79 24.72 -0.82
C SER A 144 -5.69 23.49 -0.76
N HIS A 145 -6.83 23.61 -0.09
CA HIS A 145 -7.79 22.51 0.06
C HIS A 145 -8.17 21.88 -1.30
N ILE A 146 -8.05 20.55 -1.39
CA ILE A 146 -8.39 19.76 -2.58
C ILE A 146 -9.88 19.42 -2.54
N LYS A 147 -10.65 20.03 -3.42
CA LYS A 147 -12.09 19.79 -3.53
C LYS A 147 -12.45 18.51 -4.28
N ARG A 148 -11.67 18.19 -5.31
CA ARG A 148 -11.91 17.02 -6.17
C ARG A 148 -10.62 16.34 -6.58
N ILE A 149 -10.71 15.02 -6.68
CA ILE A 149 -9.66 14.15 -7.22
C ILE A 149 -10.29 13.27 -8.32
N ARG A 150 -9.64 13.20 -9.48
CA ARG A 150 -9.88 12.17 -10.48
C ARG A 150 -8.59 11.42 -10.70
N VAL A 151 -8.65 10.10 -10.64
CA VAL A 151 -7.45 9.28 -10.72
C VAL A 151 -7.69 8.06 -11.61
N SER A 152 -6.69 7.76 -12.44
CA SER A 152 -6.58 6.47 -13.11
C SER A 152 -5.33 5.78 -12.62
N SER A 153 -5.49 4.59 -12.01
CA SER A 153 -4.35 3.80 -11.56
C SER A 153 -3.94 2.75 -12.59
N TYR A 154 -2.64 2.56 -12.72
CA TYR A 154 -1.99 1.55 -13.57
C TYR A 154 -1.28 0.57 -12.66
N GLN A 155 -2.00 -0.50 -12.28
CA GLN A 155 -1.57 -1.41 -11.20
C GLN A 155 -0.88 -2.65 -11.75
N SER A 156 0.32 -2.90 -11.26
CA SER A 156 1.14 -4.07 -11.62
C SER A 156 0.56 -5.39 -11.10
N ALA A 157 1.02 -6.50 -11.69
CA ALA A 157 0.61 -7.86 -11.33
C ALA A 157 0.85 -8.19 -9.85
N SER A 158 1.91 -7.65 -9.25
CA SER A 158 2.29 -7.89 -7.85
C SER A 158 1.21 -7.47 -6.83
N GLY A 159 0.35 -6.50 -7.17
CA GLY A 159 -0.81 -6.15 -6.35
C GLY A 159 -1.84 -7.29 -6.16
N ALA A 160 -1.83 -8.29 -7.04
CA ALA A 160 -2.61 -9.52 -6.91
C ALA A 160 -1.80 -10.70 -6.32
N GLY A 161 -0.58 -10.44 -5.84
CA GLY A 161 0.29 -11.37 -5.13
C GLY A 161 1.26 -12.16 -6.03
N ALA A 162 2.13 -12.94 -5.40
CA ALA A 162 3.22 -13.67 -6.07
C ALA A 162 2.74 -14.59 -7.21
N ALA A 163 1.59 -15.26 -7.04
CA ALA A 163 1.04 -16.12 -8.07
C ALA A 163 0.59 -15.38 -9.33
N ALA A 164 0.18 -14.11 -9.19
CA ALA A 164 -0.18 -13.26 -10.33
C ALA A 164 1.07 -12.76 -11.08
N MET A 165 2.15 -12.48 -10.38
CA MET A 165 3.45 -12.19 -11.00
C MET A 165 3.94 -13.36 -11.82
N ALA A 166 3.96 -14.58 -11.22
CA ALA A 166 4.37 -15.80 -11.90
C ALA A 166 3.51 -16.10 -13.13
N GLU A 167 2.19 -15.85 -13.06
CA GLU A 167 1.31 -16.02 -14.22
C GLU A 167 1.64 -15.04 -15.34
N LEU A 168 1.94 -13.78 -15.02
CA LEU A 168 2.32 -12.79 -16.05
C LEU A 168 3.64 -13.19 -16.74
N GLU A 169 4.65 -13.61 -15.98
CA GLU A 169 5.93 -14.12 -16.52
C GLU A 169 5.70 -15.35 -17.39
N GLN A 170 4.87 -16.29 -16.93
CA GLN A 170 4.49 -17.48 -17.70
C GLN A 170 3.78 -17.11 -19.01
N GLN A 171 2.84 -16.14 -18.99
CA GLN A 171 2.16 -15.68 -20.19
C GLN A 171 3.12 -15.13 -21.23
N TYR A 172 4.15 -14.36 -20.83
CA TYR A 172 5.18 -13.88 -21.75
C TYR A 172 6.00 -15.04 -22.34
N ALA A 173 6.41 -16.00 -21.52
CA ALA A 173 7.15 -17.17 -22.00
C ALA A 173 6.33 -18.00 -23.00
N GLU A 174 5.05 -18.26 -22.69
CA GLU A 174 4.14 -18.98 -23.58
C GLU A 174 3.92 -18.28 -24.91
N LEU A 175 3.80 -16.95 -24.92
CA LEU A 175 3.68 -16.15 -26.14
C LEU A 175 4.94 -16.23 -27.02
N VAL A 176 6.13 -16.16 -26.42
CA VAL A 176 7.40 -16.30 -27.13
C VAL A 176 7.54 -17.69 -27.74
N GLU A 177 7.06 -18.72 -27.04
CA GLU A 177 7.10 -20.11 -27.51
C GLU A 177 5.96 -20.49 -28.49
N GLY A 178 5.03 -19.54 -28.77
CA GLY A 178 3.86 -19.80 -29.62
C GLY A 178 2.85 -20.76 -29.00
N LYS A 179 2.82 -20.88 -27.67
CA LYS A 179 1.91 -21.72 -26.91
C LYS A 179 0.61 -20.97 -26.57
N PRO A 180 -0.48 -21.71 -26.29
CA PRO A 180 -1.69 -21.11 -25.70
C PRO A 180 -1.38 -20.45 -24.36
N VAL A 181 -1.92 -19.24 -24.15
CA VAL A 181 -1.67 -18.45 -22.95
C VAL A 181 -2.48 -18.96 -21.76
N THR A 182 -1.82 -19.19 -20.64
CA THR A 182 -2.46 -19.57 -19.38
C THR A 182 -3.13 -18.38 -18.73
N VAL A 183 -4.43 -18.50 -18.41
CA VAL A 183 -5.22 -17.48 -17.69
C VAL A 183 -5.90 -18.15 -16.50
N LYS A 184 -5.43 -17.87 -15.27
CA LYS A 184 -5.93 -18.47 -14.02
C LYS A 184 -6.19 -17.46 -12.90
N LYS A 185 -5.31 -16.47 -12.74
CA LYS A 185 -5.39 -15.45 -11.69
C LYS A 185 -6.10 -14.20 -12.17
N PHE A 186 -5.88 -13.83 -13.41
CA PHE A 186 -6.56 -12.70 -14.03
C PHE A 186 -7.82 -13.17 -14.79
N PRO A 187 -8.81 -12.30 -14.99
CA PRO A 187 -10.00 -12.64 -15.78
C PRO A 187 -9.69 -12.81 -17.27
N TYR A 188 -8.58 -12.23 -17.74
CA TYR A 188 -8.12 -12.26 -19.13
C TYR A 188 -6.59 -12.35 -19.17
N GLN A 189 -6.03 -12.67 -20.35
CA GLN A 189 -4.60 -12.50 -20.60
C GLN A 189 -4.18 -11.06 -20.23
N LEU A 190 -3.11 -10.95 -19.43
CA LEU A 190 -2.55 -9.66 -19.03
C LEU A 190 -1.34 -9.27 -19.87
N ALA A 191 -0.51 -10.24 -20.31
CA ALA A 191 0.63 -9.96 -21.18
C ALA A 191 0.17 -9.23 -22.47
N TYR A 192 0.78 -8.10 -22.77
CA TYR A 192 0.42 -7.18 -23.87
C TYR A 192 -1.00 -6.60 -23.79
N ASN A 193 -1.58 -6.53 -22.59
CA ASN A 193 -2.96 -6.09 -22.41
C ASN A 193 -3.09 -5.12 -21.21
N VAL A 194 -4.22 -4.44 -21.14
CA VAL A 194 -4.71 -3.70 -19.97
C VAL A 194 -6.12 -4.18 -19.63
N ILE A 195 -6.40 -4.38 -18.34
CA ILE A 195 -7.70 -4.86 -17.89
C ILE A 195 -8.31 -3.77 -17.00
N PRO A 196 -9.39 -3.08 -17.43
CA PRO A 196 -10.01 -1.98 -16.68
C PRO A 196 -10.92 -2.51 -15.56
N GLN A 197 -10.38 -3.42 -14.77
CA GLN A 197 -11.06 -4.02 -13.64
C GLN A 197 -10.04 -4.53 -12.62
N ILE A 198 -10.16 -4.04 -11.38
CA ILE A 198 -9.48 -4.61 -10.22
C ILE A 198 -10.53 -4.81 -9.13
N ASP A 199 -10.61 -6.06 -8.59
CA ASP A 199 -11.65 -6.50 -7.67
C ASP A 199 -13.05 -6.57 -8.35
N VAL A 200 -14.11 -6.80 -7.59
CA VAL A 200 -15.47 -7.03 -8.09
C VAL A 200 -16.23 -5.72 -8.26
N PHE A 201 -17.12 -5.68 -9.27
CA PHE A 201 -18.00 -4.55 -9.47
C PHE A 201 -19.06 -4.42 -8.38
N GLN A 202 -19.42 -3.16 -8.09
CA GLN A 202 -20.49 -2.77 -7.19
C GLN A 202 -21.74 -2.33 -7.99
N PRO A 203 -22.93 -2.23 -7.37
CA PRO A 203 -24.14 -1.81 -8.05
C PRO A 203 -24.07 -0.41 -8.69
N ASN A 204 -23.17 0.44 -8.22
CA ASN A 204 -22.95 1.80 -8.77
C ASN A 204 -22.01 1.82 -9.99
N GLY A 205 -21.58 0.66 -10.49
CA GLY A 205 -20.69 0.53 -11.63
C GLY A 205 -19.19 0.66 -11.31
N TYR A 206 -18.82 1.06 -10.10
CA TYR A 206 -17.43 1.07 -9.64
C TYR A 206 -17.02 -0.29 -9.13
N THR A 207 -15.72 -0.60 -9.17
CA THR A 207 -15.16 -1.77 -8.49
C THR A 207 -14.94 -1.49 -7.01
N LYS A 208 -14.76 -2.56 -6.21
CA LYS A 208 -14.36 -2.40 -4.79
C LYS A 208 -13.04 -1.65 -4.65
N GLU A 209 -12.10 -1.86 -5.56
CA GLU A 209 -10.81 -1.17 -5.55
C GLU A 209 -10.98 0.34 -5.70
N GLU A 210 -11.82 0.78 -6.64
CA GLU A 210 -12.15 2.19 -6.86
C GLU A 210 -12.89 2.79 -5.65
N MET A 211 -13.79 2.03 -5.03
CA MET A 211 -14.48 2.47 -3.82
C MET A 211 -13.56 2.57 -2.60
N LYS A 212 -12.46 1.79 -2.54
CA LYS A 212 -11.43 1.97 -1.51
C LYS A 212 -10.78 3.35 -1.66
N MET A 213 -10.37 3.73 -2.87
CA MET A 213 -9.79 5.06 -3.11
C MET A 213 -10.74 6.18 -2.69
N PHE A 214 -12.04 6.06 -3.00
CA PHE A 214 -13.04 7.05 -2.58
C PHE A 214 -13.18 7.14 -1.05
N ASN A 215 -13.38 6.01 -0.36
CA ASN A 215 -13.69 5.99 1.06
C ASN A 215 -12.46 6.24 1.94
N GLU A 216 -11.36 5.56 1.62
CA GLU A 216 -10.14 5.58 2.41
C GLU A 216 -9.46 6.95 2.35
N THR A 217 -9.40 7.60 1.17
CA THR A 217 -8.86 8.96 1.02
C THR A 217 -9.54 9.95 1.96
N ARG A 218 -10.87 9.91 2.02
CA ARG A 218 -11.67 10.79 2.89
C ARG A 218 -11.39 10.55 4.38
N LYS A 219 -11.25 9.29 4.77
CA LYS A 219 -10.95 8.91 6.15
C LYS A 219 -9.54 9.33 6.56
N ILE A 220 -8.53 9.10 5.71
CA ILE A 220 -7.12 9.42 5.98
C ILE A 220 -6.91 10.94 6.03
N MET A 221 -7.44 11.67 5.05
CA MET A 221 -7.25 13.12 4.93
C MET A 221 -8.23 13.93 5.82
N HIS A 222 -9.12 13.28 6.57
CA HIS A 222 -10.18 13.95 7.35
C HIS A 222 -10.96 14.98 6.52
N SER A 223 -11.27 14.65 5.27
CA SER A 223 -11.83 15.55 4.27
C SER A 223 -13.08 14.96 3.62
N ASP A 224 -13.97 15.82 3.15
CA ASP A 224 -15.12 15.47 2.32
C ASP A 224 -14.81 15.48 0.82
N VAL A 225 -13.53 15.47 0.47
CA VAL A 225 -13.03 15.49 -0.90
C VAL A 225 -13.78 14.52 -1.82
N LYS A 226 -14.15 15.01 -3.00
CA LYS A 226 -14.82 14.20 -4.02
C LYS A 226 -13.79 13.45 -4.86
N CYS A 227 -13.67 12.15 -4.62
CA CYS A 227 -12.75 11.30 -5.36
C CYS A 227 -13.49 10.40 -6.34
N SER A 228 -12.96 10.25 -7.55
CA SER A 228 -13.44 9.28 -8.55
C SER A 228 -12.26 8.58 -9.20
N ALA A 229 -12.25 7.25 -9.17
CA ALA A 229 -11.14 6.44 -9.63
C ALA A 229 -11.56 5.50 -10.77
N THR A 230 -10.62 5.19 -11.66
CA THR A 230 -10.65 4.04 -12.57
C THR A 230 -9.39 3.21 -12.33
N CYS A 231 -9.55 1.97 -11.88
CA CYS A 231 -8.43 1.10 -11.54
C CYS A 231 -8.16 0.09 -12.65
N VAL A 232 -6.97 0.14 -13.22
CA VAL A 232 -6.57 -0.67 -14.38
C VAL A 232 -5.41 -1.59 -14.02
N ARG A 233 -5.53 -2.88 -14.32
CA ARG A 233 -4.42 -3.84 -14.26
C ARG A 233 -3.59 -3.73 -15.53
N VAL A 234 -2.28 -3.54 -15.39
CA VAL A 234 -1.34 -3.43 -16.50
C VAL A 234 -0.27 -4.52 -16.45
N SER A 235 0.37 -4.76 -17.58
CA SER A 235 1.35 -5.84 -17.77
C SER A 235 2.75 -5.50 -17.23
N SER A 236 2.84 -4.80 -16.10
CA SER A 236 4.07 -4.64 -15.33
C SER A 236 4.10 -5.57 -14.13
N LEU A 237 5.30 -6.02 -13.72
CA LEU A 237 5.43 -6.97 -12.61
C LEU A 237 5.28 -6.28 -11.26
N ARG A 238 5.97 -5.17 -11.03
CA ARG A 238 6.07 -4.47 -9.75
C ARG A 238 5.96 -2.96 -9.96
N SER A 239 5.64 -2.20 -8.94
CA SER A 239 5.30 -0.79 -8.91
C SER A 239 3.98 -0.44 -9.59
N HIS A 240 3.20 0.39 -8.92
CA HIS A 240 2.00 1.00 -9.48
C HIS A 240 2.31 2.39 -9.99
N SER A 241 1.49 2.88 -10.91
CA SER A 241 1.51 4.28 -11.31
C SER A 241 0.10 4.84 -11.29
N GLU A 242 -0.02 6.15 -11.15
CA GLU A 242 -1.31 6.83 -11.14
C GLU A 242 -1.23 8.14 -11.93
N SER A 243 -2.23 8.37 -12.77
CA SER A 243 -2.48 9.68 -13.37
C SER A 243 -3.54 10.36 -12.51
N VAL A 244 -3.15 11.44 -11.84
CA VAL A 244 -3.98 12.16 -10.89
C VAL A 244 -4.28 13.56 -11.40
N TRP A 245 -5.54 13.95 -11.36
CA TRP A 245 -6.03 15.28 -11.56
C TRP A 245 -6.67 15.76 -10.25
N ILE A 246 -6.35 16.96 -9.82
CA ILE A 246 -6.94 17.61 -8.64
C ILE A 246 -7.51 18.98 -9.00
N GLU A 247 -8.60 19.35 -8.31
CA GLU A 247 -9.13 20.71 -8.24
C GLU A 247 -8.93 21.23 -6.83
N THR A 248 -8.25 22.36 -6.70
CA THR A 248 -7.98 23.02 -5.43
C THR A 248 -8.88 24.24 -5.22
N GLU A 249 -8.97 24.72 -3.99
CA GLU A 249 -9.80 25.89 -3.67
C GLU A 249 -9.24 27.17 -4.28
N ARG A 250 -7.92 27.36 -4.21
CA ARG A 250 -7.20 28.41 -4.94
C ARG A 250 -6.26 27.76 -5.97
N PRO A 251 -5.99 28.43 -7.10
CA PRO A 251 -5.00 27.91 -8.04
C PRO A 251 -3.63 27.75 -7.40
N LEU A 252 -2.97 26.62 -7.63
CA LEU A 252 -1.55 26.39 -7.30
C LEU A 252 -0.72 26.53 -8.56
N SER A 253 0.44 27.17 -8.51
CA SER A 253 1.39 27.13 -9.62
C SER A 253 2.08 25.76 -9.69
N VAL A 254 2.71 25.47 -10.82
CA VAL A 254 3.49 24.23 -10.99
C VAL A 254 4.70 24.26 -10.06
N GLU A 255 5.32 25.42 -9.91
CA GLU A 255 6.49 25.66 -9.06
C GLU A 255 6.15 25.47 -7.58
N GLU A 256 5.00 26.00 -7.11
CA GLU A 256 4.50 25.75 -5.74
C GLU A 256 4.31 24.27 -5.49
N ALA A 257 3.68 23.55 -6.42
CA ALA A 257 3.44 22.11 -6.29
C ALA A 257 4.74 21.30 -6.29
N GLN A 258 5.67 21.61 -7.20
CA GLN A 258 6.98 20.97 -7.26
C GLN A 258 7.78 21.20 -5.97
N ALA A 259 7.81 22.43 -5.47
CA ALA A 259 8.50 22.76 -4.22
C ALA A 259 7.91 22.02 -3.01
N ALA A 260 6.59 21.95 -2.91
CA ALA A 260 5.91 21.23 -1.84
C ALA A 260 6.23 19.71 -1.87
N ILE A 261 6.15 19.09 -3.04
CA ILE A 261 6.46 17.67 -3.22
C ILE A 261 7.93 17.39 -2.96
N ALA A 262 8.85 18.22 -3.45
CA ALA A 262 10.29 18.04 -3.25
C ALA A 262 10.73 18.14 -1.78
N SER A 263 9.94 18.82 -0.93
CA SER A 263 10.21 18.95 0.50
C SER A 263 9.43 17.98 1.39
N ALA A 264 8.53 17.19 0.82
CA ALA A 264 7.65 16.29 1.57
C ALA A 264 8.32 14.93 1.85
N ASP A 265 8.15 14.43 3.06
CA ASP A 265 8.56 13.07 3.42
C ASP A 265 7.79 12.04 2.56
N GLY A 266 8.47 10.98 2.16
CA GLY A 266 7.90 9.90 1.35
C GLY A 266 7.69 10.23 -0.13
N CYS A 267 8.14 11.42 -0.59
CA CYS A 267 8.07 11.85 -1.97
C CYS A 267 9.45 12.14 -2.56
N THR A 268 9.66 11.77 -3.81
CA THR A 268 10.81 12.19 -4.61
C THR A 268 10.32 12.89 -5.88
N LEU A 269 10.69 14.15 -6.08
CA LEU A 269 10.38 14.88 -7.32
C LEU A 269 11.26 14.35 -8.47
N CYS A 270 10.62 13.90 -9.54
CA CYS A 270 11.25 13.38 -10.75
C CYS A 270 10.53 13.99 -11.96
N ASP A 271 10.79 15.27 -12.24
CA ASP A 271 9.99 16.07 -13.19
C ASP A 271 10.85 16.99 -14.06
N ASP A 272 11.55 16.39 -15.03
CA ASP A 272 12.26 17.13 -16.11
C ASP A 272 11.88 16.54 -17.47
N PRO A 273 10.68 16.84 -17.99
CA PRO A 273 10.21 16.31 -19.26
C PRO A 273 11.07 16.69 -20.47
N ALA A 274 11.80 17.81 -20.39
CA ALA A 274 12.68 18.26 -21.48
C ALA A 274 13.85 17.28 -21.68
N ASN A 275 14.30 16.64 -20.60
CA ASN A 275 15.34 15.63 -20.61
C ASN A 275 14.78 14.20 -20.48
N LEU A 276 13.48 14.00 -20.69
CA LEU A 276 12.77 12.71 -20.60
C LEU A 276 12.84 12.07 -19.19
N VAL A 277 12.93 12.88 -18.14
CA VAL A 277 12.99 12.44 -16.75
C VAL A 277 11.59 12.53 -16.13
N TYR A 278 11.01 11.38 -15.85
CA TYR A 278 9.69 11.21 -15.21
C TYR A 278 9.59 9.81 -14.58
N PRO A 279 8.72 9.61 -13.57
CA PRO A 279 8.66 8.33 -12.87
C PRO A 279 8.11 7.19 -13.73
N MET A 280 8.78 6.03 -13.67
CA MET A 280 8.33 4.81 -14.34
C MET A 280 8.41 3.62 -13.38
N PRO A 281 7.54 2.58 -13.54
CA PRO A 281 7.54 1.40 -12.67
C PRO A 281 8.87 0.67 -12.55
N LEU A 282 9.67 0.61 -13.62
CA LEU A 282 10.98 -0.04 -13.59
C LEU A 282 11.96 0.68 -12.68
N ASP A 283 11.89 2.01 -12.61
CA ASP A 283 12.82 2.84 -11.86
C ASP A 283 12.42 2.97 -10.39
N THR A 284 11.13 2.73 -10.07
CA THR A 284 10.59 2.91 -8.72
C THR A 284 10.43 1.61 -7.94
N ALA A 285 10.58 0.46 -8.61
CA ALA A 285 10.53 -0.84 -7.95
C ALA A 285 11.69 -1.02 -6.96
N GLY A 286 11.36 -1.38 -5.70
CA GLY A 286 12.33 -1.55 -4.63
C GLY A 286 12.69 -0.27 -3.87
N HIS A 287 12.15 0.89 -4.25
CA HIS A 287 12.36 2.17 -3.55
C HIS A 287 11.24 2.47 -2.55
N ASP A 288 11.58 3.24 -1.52
CA ASP A 288 10.66 3.60 -0.43
C ASP A 288 9.72 4.74 -0.80
N ASP A 289 10.24 5.76 -1.48
CA ASP A 289 9.50 6.97 -1.84
C ASP A 289 8.53 6.75 -2.99
N ILE A 290 7.52 7.59 -3.03
CA ILE A 290 6.66 7.78 -4.21
C ILE A 290 7.30 8.85 -5.10
N TYR A 291 7.64 8.48 -6.32
CA TYR A 291 8.22 9.38 -7.32
C TYR A 291 7.10 10.12 -8.04
N VAL A 292 7.25 11.44 -8.15
CA VAL A 292 6.24 12.33 -8.70
C VAL A 292 6.83 13.16 -9.83
N GLY A 293 6.09 13.26 -10.93
CA GLY A 293 6.49 14.09 -12.06
C GLY A 293 5.31 14.40 -12.98
N ARG A 294 5.60 14.96 -14.15
CA ARG A 294 4.61 15.40 -15.12
C ARG A 294 3.58 16.36 -14.49
N ILE A 295 4.05 17.19 -13.54
CA ILE A 295 3.23 18.21 -12.86
C ILE A 295 2.98 19.34 -13.85
N ARG A 296 1.72 19.66 -14.08
CA ARG A 296 1.31 20.67 -15.03
C ARG A 296 -0.06 21.23 -14.71
N LYS A 297 -0.32 22.46 -15.18
CA LYS A 297 -1.66 23.04 -15.12
C LYS A 297 -2.66 22.19 -15.93
N ASP A 298 -3.86 22.07 -15.40
CA ASP A 298 -4.98 21.55 -16.18
C ASP A 298 -5.41 22.57 -17.25
N LEU A 299 -5.70 22.09 -18.44
CA LEU A 299 -6.20 22.93 -19.53
C LEU A 299 -7.72 23.20 -19.47
N ALA A 300 -8.42 22.44 -18.64
CA ALA A 300 -9.86 22.49 -18.52
C ALA A 300 -10.36 23.20 -17.25
N ASP A 301 -9.45 23.46 -16.29
CA ASP A 301 -9.80 24.08 -14.98
C ASP A 301 -8.64 24.94 -14.47
N ASP A 302 -8.92 26.23 -14.23
CA ASP A 302 -7.92 27.20 -13.75
C ASP A 302 -7.37 26.87 -12.34
N CYS A 303 -8.14 26.14 -11.53
CA CYS A 303 -7.73 25.61 -10.22
C CYS A 303 -7.20 24.18 -10.30
N GLY A 304 -7.10 23.63 -11.51
CA GLY A 304 -6.70 22.26 -11.77
C GLY A 304 -5.19 22.06 -11.87
N LEU A 305 -4.70 20.96 -11.28
CA LEU A 305 -3.37 20.41 -11.53
C LEU A 305 -3.49 18.95 -11.95
N THR A 306 -2.60 18.56 -12.86
CA THR A 306 -2.43 17.16 -13.27
C THR A 306 -1.03 16.71 -12.94
N LEU A 307 -0.88 15.52 -12.40
CA LEU A 307 0.41 14.93 -12.05
C LEU A 307 0.43 13.43 -12.33
N TRP A 308 1.62 12.88 -12.40
CA TRP A 308 1.88 11.46 -12.52
C TRP A 308 2.72 11.01 -11.35
N LEU A 309 2.37 9.89 -10.75
CA LEU A 309 3.16 9.27 -9.71
C LEU A 309 3.45 7.80 -10.02
N SER A 310 4.55 7.29 -9.49
CA SER A 310 4.91 5.88 -9.53
C SER A 310 5.62 5.50 -8.24
N GLY A 311 5.35 4.30 -7.72
CA GLY A 311 5.97 3.82 -6.49
C GLY A 311 5.76 2.33 -6.26
N ASP A 312 6.53 1.77 -5.35
CA ASP A 312 6.47 0.35 -5.02
C ASP A 312 5.34 0.05 -4.04
N GLN A 313 4.26 -0.49 -4.55
CA GLN A 313 3.07 -0.79 -3.77
C GLN A 313 3.24 -1.92 -2.75
N ILE A 314 4.31 -2.74 -2.84
CA ILE A 314 4.62 -3.75 -1.81
C ILE A 314 5.39 -3.10 -0.66
N ARG A 315 6.20 -2.06 -0.95
CA ARG A 315 6.92 -1.27 0.05
C ARG A 315 6.01 -0.18 0.63
N LYS A 316 6.05 1.04 0.09
CA LYS A 316 5.25 2.16 0.65
C LYS A 316 3.75 1.87 0.63
N GLY A 317 3.24 1.20 -0.38
CA GLY A 317 1.83 0.83 -0.46
C GLY A 317 1.40 -0.29 0.50
N ALA A 318 2.32 -0.93 1.24
CA ALA A 318 1.99 -2.05 2.13
C ALA A 318 2.96 -2.16 3.31
N ALA A 319 4.06 -2.92 3.16
CA ALA A 319 4.93 -3.30 4.27
C ALA A 319 5.60 -2.08 4.92
N LEU A 320 6.15 -1.18 4.13
CA LEU A 320 6.83 0.01 4.64
C LEU A 320 5.88 0.92 5.42
N ASN A 321 4.69 1.21 4.87
CA ASN A 321 3.71 2.05 5.57
C ASN A 321 3.34 1.48 6.94
N ALA A 322 3.14 0.16 7.02
CA ALA A 322 2.85 -0.51 8.29
C ALA A 322 4.03 -0.43 9.27
N VAL A 323 5.28 -0.60 8.79
CA VAL A 323 6.48 -0.45 9.62
C VAL A 323 6.63 1.00 10.11
N GLN A 324 6.40 1.99 9.25
CA GLN A 324 6.43 3.42 9.63
C GLN A 324 5.36 3.77 10.68
N ILE A 325 4.18 3.14 10.63
CA ILE A 325 3.17 3.27 11.70
C ILE A 325 3.75 2.77 13.02
N ALA A 326 4.42 1.61 13.01
CA ALA A 326 5.05 1.06 14.21
C ALA A 326 6.20 1.95 14.71
N GLU A 327 7.04 2.45 13.83
CA GLU A 327 8.12 3.41 14.16
C GLU A 327 7.57 4.67 14.82
N TYR A 328 6.45 5.19 14.30
CA TYR A 328 5.78 6.34 14.92
C TYR A 328 5.34 6.02 16.36
N LEU A 329 4.72 4.87 16.58
CA LEU A 329 4.28 4.46 17.93
C LEU A 329 5.45 4.32 18.90
N ILE A 330 6.58 3.78 18.44
CA ILE A 330 7.82 3.67 19.23
C ILE A 330 8.36 5.07 19.55
N LYS A 331 8.47 5.93 18.53
CA LYS A 331 8.98 7.31 18.66
C LYS A 331 8.22 8.14 19.69
N VAL A 332 6.92 7.94 19.80
CA VAL A 332 6.08 8.66 20.78
C VAL A 332 5.92 7.92 22.12
N GLY A 333 6.62 6.79 22.32
CA GLY A 333 6.59 6.01 23.55
C GLY A 333 5.26 5.31 23.83
N ASN A 334 4.49 5.02 22.78
CA ASN A 334 3.16 4.41 22.90
C ASN A 334 3.21 2.87 22.78
N VAL A 335 4.30 2.30 22.30
CA VAL A 335 4.69 0.89 22.36
C VAL A 335 6.13 0.83 22.88
N LYS A 336 6.44 -0.17 23.73
CA LYS A 336 7.75 -0.28 24.39
C LYS A 336 8.81 -0.92 23.50
#